data_12cdae601914e27d2ce1b7a83bb05044
#
_entry.id   12cdae601914e27d2ce1b7a83bb05044
#
_cell.length_a   1.000
_cell.length_b   1.000
_cell.length_c   1.000
_cell.angle_alpha   90.00
_cell.angle_beta   90.00
_cell.angle_gamma   90.00
#
_symmetry.space_group_name_H-M   'P 1'
#
loop_
_entity.id
_entity.type
_entity.pdbx_description
1 polymer ?
#
loop_
_entity_poly.entity_id
_entity_poly.type
_entity_poly.pdbx_seq_one_letter_code
_entity_poly.pdbx_strand_id
1 'polypeptide(L)'
;MADNKLIELFKVLTGPEKRACTVFLQSPFFNNRDDVSRLWAWLLSGKGGLSSPQKAFAWVYPDTPFDESQWRHVQSFLLQQIEHFLARRAMELTPVAADLHLAEVYRNNGLDKHLGHVFRRAGERLDRMPRDNEYYHLLYRLEWEKYAAVESQTRSRDNNLAVVSRALDTFLIGSKLRLACLMESHKAVFKVDYDTALLKILLDHVLQTD
;
A
#
# COMPACT_ATOMS: atom_id res chain seq x y z
N MET A 1 3.78 -20.03 -24.00
CA MET A 1 2.43 -19.68 -23.48
C MET A 1 2.56 -18.29 -22.91
N ALA A 2 1.77 -17.34 -23.40
CA ALA A 2 1.81 -16.00 -22.83
C ALA A 2 1.44 -16.09 -21.34
N ASP A 3 2.30 -15.61 -20.47
CA ASP A 3 2.05 -15.52 -19.04
C ASP A 3 0.79 -14.69 -18.82
N ASN A 4 -0.30 -15.35 -18.45
CA ASN A 4 -1.55 -14.67 -18.19
C ASN A 4 -1.48 -14.11 -16.76
N LYS A 5 -1.20 -12.81 -16.64
CA LYS A 5 -1.07 -12.07 -15.36
C LYS A 5 -2.22 -12.35 -14.39
N LEU A 6 -3.44 -12.51 -14.91
CA LEU A 6 -4.61 -12.86 -14.10
C LEU A 6 -4.46 -14.22 -13.42
N ILE A 7 -3.97 -15.23 -14.16
CA ILE A 7 -3.76 -16.58 -13.61
C ILE A 7 -2.62 -16.60 -12.60
N GLU A 8 -1.53 -15.90 -12.87
CA GLU A 8 -0.42 -15.76 -11.92
C GLU A 8 -0.91 -15.14 -10.60
N LEU A 9 -1.62 -14.02 -10.70
CA LEU A 9 -2.18 -13.34 -9.53
C LEU A 9 -3.19 -14.23 -8.79
N PHE A 10 -4.09 -14.92 -9.50
CA PHE A 10 -5.05 -15.83 -8.91
C PHE A 10 -4.39 -16.99 -8.15
N LYS A 11 -3.26 -17.52 -8.66
CA LYS A 11 -2.53 -18.63 -8.03
C LYS A 11 -1.88 -18.25 -6.71
N VAL A 12 -1.38 -17.02 -6.57
CA VAL A 12 -0.73 -16.56 -5.33
C VAL A 12 -1.73 -16.18 -4.23
N LEU A 13 -3.00 -15.96 -4.57
CA LEU A 13 -4.04 -15.71 -3.57
C LEU A 13 -4.28 -16.95 -2.70
N THR A 14 -4.20 -16.76 -1.40
CA THR A 14 -4.55 -17.78 -0.40
C THR A 14 -6.06 -18.07 -0.38
N GLY A 15 -6.46 -19.20 0.22
CA GLY A 15 -7.88 -19.52 0.39
C GLY A 15 -8.71 -18.44 1.10
N PRO A 16 -8.24 -17.87 2.23
CA PRO A 16 -8.90 -16.74 2.88
C PRO A 16 -8.99 -15.49 1.98
N GLU A 17 -7.95 -15.17 1.21
CA GLU A 17 -7.95 -14.04 0.29
C GLU A 17 -8.93 -14.23 -0.86
N LYS A 18 -9.04 -15.42 -1.42
CA LYS A 18 -10.05 -15.76 -2.43
C LYS A 18 -11.47 -15.57 -1.91
N ARG A 19 -11.75 -15.97 -0.65
CA ARG A 19 -13.06 -15.73 -0.03
C ARG A 19 -13.33 -14.24 0.16
N ALA A 20 -12.37 -13.48 0.69
CA ALA A 20 -12.50 -12.04 0.87
C ALA A 20 -12.67 -11.30 -0.47
N CYS A 21 -11.91 -11.67 -1.50
CA CYS A 21 -12.04 -11.13 -2.85
C CYS A 21 -13.42 -11.45 -3.46
N THR A 22 -14.00 -12.62 -3.17
CA THR A 22 -15.37 -12.94 -3.59
C THR A 22 -16.38 -11.93 -3.02
N VAL A 23 -16.30 -11.64 -1.72
CA VAL A 23 -17.17 -10.64 -1.07
C VAL A 23 -16.95 -9.25 -1.67
N PHE A 24 -15.69 -8.88 -1.93
CA PHE A 24 -15.35 -7.61 -2.57
C PHE A 24 -15.99 -7.49 -3.97
N LEU A 25 -15.87 -8.52 -4.81
CA LEU A 25 -16.44 -8.55 -6.16
C LEU A 25 -17.98 -8.62 -6.19
N GLN A 26 -18.60 -9.10 -5.12
CA GLN A 26 -20.05 -9.10 -4.98
C GLN A 26 -20.61 -7.75 -4.51
N SER A 27 -19.77 -6.84 -4.03
CA SER A 27 -20.20 -5.52 -3.60
C SER A 27 -20.50 -4.62 -4.80
N PRO A 28 -21.73 -4.08 -4.95
CA PRO A 28 -22.07 -3.16 -6.03
C PRO A 28 -21.25 -1.87 -6.04
N PHE A 29 -20.62 -1.55 -4.90
CA PHE A 29 -19.72 -0.39 -4.78
C PHE A 29 -18.41 -0.58 -5.56
N PHE A 30 -17.91 -1.82 -5.62
CA PHE A 30 -16.63 -2.13 -6.27
C PHE A 30 -16.81 -2.75 -7.64
N ASN A 31 -17.83 -3.57 -7.81
CA ASN A 31 -18.08 -4.25 -9.07
C ASN A 31 -19.59 -4.33 -9.34
N ASN A 32 -19.99 -3.77 -10.47
CA ASN A 32 -21.36 -3.80 -10.99
C ASN A 32 -21.49 -4.65 -12.27
N ARG A 33 -20.47 -5.49 -12.55
CA ARG A 33 -20.39 -6.31 -13.76
C ARG A 33 -20.57 -7.78 -13.42
N ASP A 34 -21.63 -8.38 -13.92
CA ASP A 34 -21.93 -9.81 -13.74
C ASP A 34 -20.93 -10.71 -14.43
N ASP A 35 -20.43 -10.32 -15.61
CA ASP A 35 -19.44 -11.10 -16.36
C ASP A 35 -18.12 -11.25 -15.57
N VAL A 36 -17.69 -10.23 -14.86
CA VAL A 36 -16.52 -10.27 -13.98
C VAL A 36 -16.75 -11.26 -12.83
N SER A 37 -17.91 -11.20 -12.20
CA SER A 37 -18.29 -12.13 -11.12
C SER A 37 -18.39 -13.59 -11.62
N ARG A 38 -18.90 -13.80 -12.82
CA ARG A 38 -18.93 -15.13 -13.46
C ARG A 38 -17.55 -15.67 -13.80
N LEU A 39 -16.65 -14.82 -14.33
CA LEU A 39 -15.27 -15.20 -14.59
C LEU A 39 -14.52 -15.58 -13.30
N TRP A 40 -14.74 -14.81 -12.22
CA TRP A 40 -14.19 -15.15 -10.91
C TRP A 40 -14.69 -16.51 -10.40
N ALA A 41 -16.00 -16.77 -10.50
CA ALA A 41 -16.60 -18.04 -10.12
C ALA A 41 -16.06 -19.21 -10.96
N TRP A 42 -15.81 -19.00 -12.26
CA TRP A 42 -15.14 -19.97 -13.12
C TRP A 42 -13.75 -20.32 -12.61
N LEU A 43 -12.91 -19.34 -12.27
CA LEU A 43 -11.57 -19.58 -11.75
C LEU A 43 -11.60 -20.33 -10.43
N LEU A 44 -12.53 -20.02 -9.53
CA LEU A 44 -12.71 -20.72 -8.26
C LEU A 44 -13.16 -22.18 -8.44
N SER A 45 -13.92 -22.49 -9.49
CA SER A 45 -14.43 -23.84 -9.72
C SER A 45 -13.36 -24.86 -10.10
N GLY A 46 -12.15 -24.40 -10.48
CA GLY A 46 -11.06 -25.28 -10.91
C GLY A 46 -11.29 -26.01 -12.24
N LYS A 47 -12.38 -25.70 -12.96
CA LYS A 47 -12.80 -26.38 -14.21
C LYS A 47 -11.91 -26.10 -15.43
N GLY A 48 -10.60 -25.99 -15.24
CA GLY A 48 -9.62 -25.86 -16.34
C GLY A 48 -8.95 -24.49 -16.46
N GLY A 49 -9.17 -23.57 -15.52
CA GLY A 49 -8.54 -22.24 -15.56
C GLY A 49 -8.85 -21.50 -16.87
N LEU A 50 -7.83 -20.85 -17.46
CA LEU A 50 -7.94 -20.19 -18.76
C LEU A 50 -7.29 -21.02 -19.91
N SER A 51 -6.98 -22.28 -19.69
CA SER A 51 -6.37 -23.16 -20.71
C SER A 51 -7.32 -23.49 -21.87
N SER A 52 -8.62 -23.30 -21.70
CA SER A 52 -9.62 -23.37 -22.77
C SER A 52 -10.45 -22.06 -22.79
N PRO A 53 -9.97 -21.02 -23.48
CA PRO A 53 -10.64 -19.71 -23.52
C PRO A 53 -12.11 -19.79 -23.97
N GLN A 54 -12.39 -20.64 -24.95
CA GLN A 54 -13.74 -20.83 -25.52
C GLN A 54 -14.73 -21.39 -24.48
N LYS A 55 -14.28 -22.36 -23.66
CA LYS A 55 -15.13 -22.93 -22.59
C LYS A 55 -15.38 -21.95 -21.47
N ALA A 56 -14.34 -21.21 -21.07
CA ALA A 56 -14.46 -20.19 -20.04
C ALA A 56 -15.35 -19.04 -20.53
N PHE A 57 -15.20 -18.62 -21.78
CA PHE A 57 -16.04 -17.59 -22.40
C PHE A 57 -17.52 -18.01 -22.45
N ALA A 58 -17.82 -19.22 -22.92
CA ALA A 58 -19.19 -19.74 -22.96
C ALA A 58 -19.85 -19.83 -21.56
N TRP A 59 -19.04 -20.03 -20.50
CA TRP A 59 -19.53 -19.96 -19.14
C TRP A 59 -19.87 -18.54 -18.71
N VAL A 60 -19.02 -17.57 -19.06
CA VAL A 60 -19.20 -16.14 -18.70
C VAL A 60 -20.33 -15.51 -19.52
N TYR A 61 -20.40 -15.83 -20.81
CA TYR A 61 -21.37 -15.31 -21.78
C TYR A 61 -22.14 -16.45 -22.44
N PRO A 62 -23.17 -17.01 -21.78
CA PRO A 62 -24.01 -18.04 -22.37
C PRO A 62 -24.63 -17.52 -23.69
N ASP A 63 -24.77 -18.41 -24.67
CA ASP A 63 -25.41 -18.15 -25.97
C ASP A 63 -24.76 -17.05 -26.83
N THR A 64 -23.51 -16.65 -26.49
CA THR A 64 -22.76 -15.64 -27.22
C THR A 64 -21.60 -16.31 -27.97
N PRO A 65 -21.40 -16.08 -29.28
CA PRO A 65 -20.23 -16.54 -30.00
C PRO A 65 -18.93 -16.01 -29.36
N PHE A 66 -17.86 -16.81 -29.44
CA PHE A 66 -16.58 -16.42 -28.86
C PHE A 66 -16.04 -15.14 -29.53
N ASP A 67 -15.82 -14.10 -28.72
CA ASP A 67 -15.19 -12.83 -29.10
C ASP A 67 -13.92 -12.65 -28.29
N GLU A 68 -12.78 -12.60 -28.98
CA GLU A 68 -11.48 -12.46 -28.37
C GLU A 68 -11.29 -11.09 -27.68
N SER A 69 -11.85 -10.03 -28.26
CA SER A 69 -11.77 -8.68 -27.69
C SER A 69 -12.54 -8.60 -26.36
N GLN A 70 -13.79 -9.07 -26.36
CA GLN A 70 -14.62 -9.15 -25.17
C GLN A 70 -13.98 -10.03 -24.08
N TRP A 71 -13.38 -11.15 -24.50
CA TRP A 71 -12.65 -12.04 -23.60
C TRP A 71 -11.45 -11.37 -22.93
N ARG A 72 -10.65 -10.63 -23.68
CA ARG A 72 -9.53 -9.85 -23.14
C ARG A 72 -10.02 -8.75 -22.20
N HIS A 73 -11.10 -8.07 -22.54
CA HIS A 73 -11.68 -7.00 -21.70
C HIS A 73 -12.13 -7.52 -20.34
N VAL A 74 -12.88 -8.62 -20.27
CA VAL A 74 -13.35 -9.16 -18.97
C VAL A 74 -12.19 -9.63 -18.10
N GLN A 75 -11.16 -10.25 -18.71
CA GLN A 75 -9.95 -10.65 -17.97
C GLN A 75 -9.19 -9.45 -17.42
N SER A 76 -8.99 -8.41 -18.23
CA SER A 76 -8.30 -7.19 -17.81
C SER A 76 -9.05 -6.50 -16.69
N PHE A 77 -10.38 -6.43 -16.77
CA PHE A 77 -11.20 -5.83 -15.74
C PHE A 77 -11.16 -6.63 -14.43
N LEU A 78 -11.25 -7.95 -14.50
CA LEU A 78 -11.11 -8.80 -13.30
C LEU A 78 -9.71 -8.65 -12.68
N LEU A 79 -8.66 -8.58 -13.48
CA LEU A 79 -7.30 -8.33 -13.00
C LEU A 79 -7.23 -7.02 -12.19
N GLN A 80 -7.74 -5.92 -12.74
CA GLN A 80 -7.80 -4.63 -12.06
C GLN A 80 -8.59 -4.72 -10.73
N GLN A 81 -9.71 -5.43 -10.71
CA GLN A 81 -10.49 -5.58 -9.47
C GLN A 81 -9.72 -6.35 -8.39
N ILE A 82 -8.98 -7.38 -8.76
CA ILE A 82 -8.12 -8.10 -7.81
C ILE A 82 -6.98 -7.21 -7.32
N GLU A 83 -6.37 -6.41 -8.20
CA GLU A 83 -5.34 -5.44 -7.82
C GLU A 83 -5.89 -4.39 -6.85
N HIS A 84 -7.08 -3.85 -7.08
CA HIS A 84 -7.77 -2.93 -6.16
C HIS A 84 -8.05 -3.59 -4.80
N PHE A 85 -8.53 -4.83 -4.81
CA PHE A 85 -8.74 -5.61 -3.59
C PHE A 85 -7.44 -5.76 -2.79
N LEU A 86 -6.34 -6.13 -3.44
CA LEU A 86 -5.04 -6.33 -2.79
C LEU A 86 -4.47 -5.02 -2.26
N ALA A 87 -4.57 -3.93 -3.02
CA ALA A 87 -4.14 -2.60 -2.58
C ALA A 87 -4.89 -2.15 -1.33
N ARG A 88 -6.23 -2.31 -1.31
CA ARG A 88 -7.05 -2.01 -0.14
C ARG A 88 -6.66 -2.86 1.06
N ARG A 89 -6.47 -4.17 0.85
CA ARG A 89 -6.04 -5.08 1.91
C ARG A 89 -4.67 -4.72 2.48
N ALA A 90 -3.73 -4.29 1.63
CA ALA A 90 -2.42 -3.81 2.08
C ALA A 90 -2.56 -2.57 3.00
N MET A 91 -3.49 -1.66 2.71
CA MET A 91 -3.80 -0.52 3.60
C MET A 91 -4.36 -0.97 4.95
N GLU A 92 -5.16 -2.04 5.00
CA GLU A 92 -5.68 -2.60 6.25
C GLU A 92 -4.56 -3.19 7.13
N LEU A 93 -3.46 -3.66 6.53
CA LEU A 93 -2.29 -4.17 7.22
C LEU A 93 -1.37 -3.05 7.76
N THR A 94 -1.60 -1.81 7.37
CA THR A 94 -0.85 -0.62 7.82
C THR A 94 -1.79 0.39 8.51
N PRO A 95 -2.34 0.06 9.68
CA PRO A 95 -3.43 0.83 10.28
C PRO A 95 -3.02 2.26 10.69
N VAL A 96 -1.73 2.52 10.96
CA VAL A 96 -1.23 3.88 11.22
C VAL A 96 -1.28 4.71 9.92
N ALA A 97 -0.86 4.16 8.79
CA ALA A 97 -0.92 4.85 7.51
C ALA A 97 -2.38 5.18 7.11
N ALA A 98 -3.31 4.26 7.37
CA ALA A 98 -4.74 4.50 7.15
C ALA A 98 -5.28 5.63 8.03
N ASP A 99 -4.85 5.71 9.31
CA ASP A 99 -5.21 6.81 10.20
C ASP A 99 -4.65 8.15 9.71
N LEU A 100 -3.43 8.19 9.17
CA LEU A 100 -2.84 9.41 8.61
C LEU A 100 -3.61 9.90 7.38
N HIS A 101 -4.01 9.01 6.48
CA HIS A 101 -4.87 9.39 5.34
C HIS A 101 -6.24 9.91 5.80
N LEU A 102 -6.81 9.30 6.86
CA LEU A 102 -8.06 9.78 7.43
C LEU A 102 -7.90 11.16 8.08
N ALA A 103 -6.76 11.41 8.75
CA ALA A 103 -6.45 12.71 9.33
C ALA A 103 -6.36 13.79 8.24
N GLU A 104 -5.70 13.51 7.12
CA GLU A 104 -5.65 14.41 5.97
C GLU A 104 -7.06 14.74 5.44
N VAL A 105 -7.93 13.73 5.28
CA VAL A 105 -9.33 13.93 4.86
C VAL A 105 -10.07 14.83 5.86
N TYR A 106 -9.92 14.60 7.16
CA TYR A 106 -10.57 15.40 8.19
C TYR A 106 -10.06 16.84 8.20
N ARG A 107 -8.75 17.05 8.08
CA ARG A 107 -8.14 18.37 7.97
C ARG A 107 -8.67 19.14 6.77
N ASN A 108 -8.69 18.51 5.60
CA ASN A 108 -9.16 19.14 4.35
C ASN A 108 -10.65 19.50 4.38
N ASN A 109 -11.45 18.87 5.26
CA ASN A 109 -12.87 19.13 5.44
C ASN A 109 -13.21 19.92 6.73
N GLY A 110 -12.21 20.44 7.46
CA GLY A 110 -12.42 21.23 8.68
C GLY A 110 -13.04 20.44 9.84
N LEU A 111 -12.80 19.13 9.92
CA LEU A 111 -13.38 18.24 10.95
C LEU A 111 -12.46 18.12 12.17
N ASP A 112 -12.12 19.22 12.80
CA ASP A 112 -11.09 19.34 13.85
C ASP A 112 -11.35 18.46 15.07
N LYS A 113 -12.62 18.33 15.49
CA LYS A 113 -12.99 17.47 16.63
C LYS A 113 -12.63 16.00 16.39
N HIS A 114 -12.63 15.55 15.13
CA HIS A 114 -12.30 14.19 14.75
C HIS A 114 -10.78 13.97 14.65
N LEU A 115 -10.02 15.01 14.31
CA LEU A 115 -8.56 14.96 14.20
C LEU A 115 -7.88 14.51 15.51
N GLY A 116 -8.27 15.06 16.64
CA GLY A 116 -7.71 14.68 17.94
C GLY A 116 -7.84 13.19 18.25
N HIS A 117 -8.98 12.60 17.90
CA HIS A 117 -9.19 11.15 18.07
C HIS A 117 -8.31 10.31 17.14
N VAL A 118 -8.18 10.74 15.88
CA VAL A 118 -7.35 10.03 14.90
C VAL A 118 -5.87 10.12 15.29
N PHE A 119 -5.36 11.28 15.68
CA PHE A 119 -3.97 11.45 16.11
C PHE A 119 -3.64 10.62 17.35
N ARG A 120 -4.53 10.60 18.36
CA ARG A 120 -4.35 9.75 19.54
C ARG A 120 -4.29 8.27 19.15
N ARG A 121 -5.23 7.80 18.35
CA ARG A 121 -5.27 6.40 17.88
C ARG A 121 -4.05 6.03 17.05
N ALA A 122 -3.60 6.91 16.15
CA ALA A 122 -2.38 6.70 15.36
C ALA A 122 -1.14 6.61 16.27
N GLY A 123 -1.03 7.47 17.29
CA GLY A 123 0.03 7.43 18.29
C GLY A 123 0.04 6.13 19.08
N GLU A 124 -1.12 5.70 19.63
CA GLU A 124 -1.26 4.45 20.37
C GLU A 124 -0.89 3.21 19.53
N ARG A 125 -1.21 3.23 18.23
CA ARG A 125 -0.82 2.16 17.30
C ARG A 125 0.66 2.19 16.99
N LEU A 126 1.21 3.37 16.77
CA LEU A 126 2.62 3.59 16.50
C LEU A 126 3.47 3.11 17.69
N ASP A 127 3.08 3.41 18.93
CA ASP A 127 3.80 3.00 20.14
C ASP A 127 3.93 1.47 20.30
N ARG A 128 3.06 0.71 19.65
CA ARG A 128 3.10 -0.77 19.65
C ARG A 128 3.95 -1.34 18.52
N MET A 129 4.43 -0.51 17.60
CA MET A 129 5.28 -0.95 16.49
C MET A 129 6.74 -1.14 16.93
N PRO A 130 7.48 -2.05 16.27
CA PRO A 130 8.92 -2.10 16.40
C PRO A 130 9.55 -0.74 16.03
N ARG A 131 10.63 -0.36 16.74
CA ARG A 131 11.37 0.90 16.49
C ARG A 131 12.30 0.76 15.29
N ASP A 132 11.75 0.40 14.14
CA ASP A 132 12.45 0.27 12.87
C ASP A 132 12.29 1.51 11.98
N ASN A 133 12.77 1.44 10.75
CA ASN A 133 12.72 2.57 9.82
C ASN A 133 11.30 2.96 9.43
N GLU A 134 10.36 2.01 9.38
CA GLU A 134 8.95 2.28 9.09
C GLU A 134 8.28 3.04 10.24
N TYR A 135 8.61 2.68 11.49
CA TYR A 135 8.18 3.41 12.67
C TYR A 135 8.56 4.90 12.58
N TYR A 136 9.84 5.21 12.31
CA TYR A 136 10.30 6.60 12.24
C TYR A 136 9.72 7.35 11.05
N HIS A 137 9.47 6.68 9.94
CA HIS A 137 8.75 7.26 8.81
C HIS A 137 7.31 7.67 9.20
N LEU A 138 6.57 6.77 9.83
CA LEU A 138 5.21 7.03 10.27
C LEU A 138 5.15 8.08 11.39
N LEU A 139 6.13 8.10 12.30
CA LEU A 139 6.27 9.14 13.33
C LEU A 139 6.44 10.52 12.70
N TYR A 140 7.37 10.65 11.74
CA TYR A 140 7.53 11.91 11.01
C TYR A 140 6.23 12.35 10.34
N ARG A 141 5.53 11.44 9.66
CA ARG A 141 4.25 11.76 9.01
C ARG A 141 3.17 12.16 10.00
N LEU A 142 3.09 11.51 11.15
CA LEU A 142 2.14 11.86 12.22
C LEU A 142 2.39 13.28 12.75
N GLU A 143 3.65 13.60 13.05
CA GLU A 143 4.00 14.94 13.56
C GLU A 143 3.80 16.03 12.50
N TRP A 144 4.06 15.71 11.22
CA TRP A 144 3.75 16.60 10.10
C TRP A 144 2.26 16.89 9.97
N GLU A 145 1.39 15.86 10.04
CA GLU A 145 -0.06 16.06 9.97
C GLU A 145 -0.61 16.85 11.16
N LYS A 146 -0.05 16.66 12.36
CA LYS A 146 -0.37 17.49 13.53
C LYS A 146 -0.01 18.97 13.29
N TYR A 147 1.17 19.24 12.75
CA TYR A 147 1.60 20.58 12.38
C TYR A 147 0.65 21.21 11.36
N ALA A 148 0.36 20.49 10.26
CA ALA A 148 -0.51 20.96 9.19
C ALA A 148 -1.94 21.28 9.69
N ALA A 149 -2.44 20.51 10.67
CA ALA A 149 -3.75 20.75 11.29
C ALA A 149 -3.77 22.05 12.11
N VAL A 150 -2.70 22.36 12.83
CA VAL A 150 -2.59 23.62 13.61
C VAL A 150 -2.43 24.81 12.67
N GLU A 151 -1.59 24.72 11.65
CA GLU A 151 -1.35 25.81 10.70
C GLU A 151 -2.61 26.21 9.93
N SER A 152 -3.49 25.23 9.64
CA SER A 152 -4.76 25.50 8.95
C SER A 152 -5.76 26.32 9.78
N GLN A 153 -5.60 26.35 11.11
CA GLN A 153 -6.55 26.98 12.03
C GLN A 153 -6.10 28.35 12.53
N THR A 154 -4.83 28.51 12.87
CA THR A 154 -4.29 29.76 13.43
C THR A 154 -2.78 29.85 13.20
N ARG A 155 -2.27 31.07 12.92
CA ARG A 155 -0.83 31.34 13.02
C ARG A 155 -0.42 31.34 14.50
N SER A 156 -0.31 30.16 15.10
CA SER A 156 0.13 29.99 16.48
C SER A 156 1.66 30.06 16.58
N ARG A 157 2.14 30.69 17.63
CA ARG A 157 3.55 30.68 18.01
C ARG A 157 3.98 29.29 18.51
N ASP A 158 3.07 28.56 19.12
CA ASP A 158 3.27 27.20 19.61
C ASP A 158 2.96 26.21 18.50
N ASN A 159 3.99 25.75 17.84
CA ASN A 159 3.93 24.68 16.84
C ASN A 159 4.92 23.56 17.18
N ASN A 160 4.71 22.38 16.61
CA ASN A 160 5.57 21.23 16.84
C ASN A 160 6.70 21.09 15.80
N LEU A 161 7.07 22.15 15.07
CA LEU A 161 8.09 22.09 14.00
C LEU A 161 9.42 21.48 14.46
N ALA A 162 9.86 21.77 15.69
CA ALA A 162 11.07 21.17 16.25
C ALA A 162 10.94 19.65 16.43
N VAL A 163 9.74 19.15 16.74
CA VAL A 163 9.46 17.70 16.82
C VAL A 163 9.42 17.08 15.44
N VAL A 164 8.79 17.75 14.50
CA VAL A 164 8.76 17.32 13.08
C VAL A 164 10.17 17.21 12.51
N SER A 165 11.01 18.25 12.76
CA SER A 165 12.41 18.26 12.29
C SER A 165 13.19 17.07 12.86
N ARG A 166 13.14 16.86 14.18
CA ARG A 166 13.83 15.71 14.80
C ARG A 166 13.33 14.36 14.31
N ALA A 167 12.03 14.20 14.10
CA ALA A 167 11.47 12.97 13.56
C ALA A 167 11.96 12.70 12.12
N LEU A 168 12.04 13.74 11.30
CA LEU A 168 12.61 13.68 9.95
C LEU A 168 14.08 13.30 9.98
N ASP A 169 14.88 13.93 10.82
CA ASP A 169 16.31 13.66 10.96
C ASP A 169 16.54 12.18 11.33
N THR A 170 15.80 11.67 12.32
CA THR A 170 15.91 10.27 12.75
C THR A 170 15.54 9.31 11.62
N PHE A 171 14.45 9.58 10.91
CA PHE A 171 14.04 8.79 9.74
C PHE A 171 15.09 8.83 8.63
N LEU A 172 15.62 10.01 8.30
CA LEU A 172 16.63 10.19 7.27
C LEU A 172 17.92 9.43 7.60
N ILE A 173 18.43 9.59 8.83
CA ILE A 173 19.64 8.90 9.30
C ILE A 173 19.45 7.39 9.21
N GLY A 174 18.38 6.85 9.78
CA GLY A 174 18.08 5.42 9.75
C GLY A 174 17.95 4.87 8.32
N SER A 175 17.27 5.61 7.44
CA SER A 175 17.12 5.25 6.03
C SER A 175 18.47 5.21 5.29
N LYS A 176 19.32 6.19 5.53
CA LYS A 176 20.65 6.29 4.90
C LYS A 176 21.60 5.20 5.41
N LEU A 177 21.61 4.93 6.71
CA LEU A 177 22.42 3.85 7.28
C LEU A 177 21.98 2.47 6.73
N ARG A 178 20.67 2.21 6.67
CA ARG A 178 20.15 0.99 6.06
C ARG A 178 20.56 0.84 4.59
N LEU A 179 20.43 1.92 3.80
CA LEU A 179 20.82 1.90 2.40
C LEU A 179 22.32 1.67 2.23
N ALA A 180 23.15 2.29 3.08
CA ALA A 180 24.59 2.09 3.07
C ALA A 180 24.98 0.63 3.33
N CYS A 181 24.35 -0.03 4.31
CA CYS A 181 24.57 -1.46 4.55
C CYS A 181 24.23 -2.32 3.32
N LEU A 182 23.14 -1.99 2.61
CA LEU A 182 22.75 -2.69 1.38
C LEU A 182 23.77 -2.44 0.26
N MET A 183 24.25 -1.21 0.10
CA MET A 183 25.25 -0.83 -0.89
C MET A 183 26.57 -1.54 -0.64
N GLU A 184 27.04 -1.61 0.60
CA GLU A 184 28.26 -2.34 0.97
C GLU A 184 28.12 -3.85 0.73
N SER A 185 26.98 -4.43 1.09
CA SER A 185 26.70 -5.84 0.80
C SER A 185 26.70 -6.12 -0.71
N HIS A 186 26.08 -5.23 -1.51
CA HIS A 186 26.06 -5.37 -2.96
C HIS A 186 27.45 -5.18 -3.60
N LYS A 187 28.23 -4.21 -3.12
CA LYS A 187 29.61 -3.98 -3.53
C LYS A 187 30.48 -5.22 -3.30
N ALA A 188 30.34 -5.87 -2.16
CA ALA A 188 31.10 -7.08 -1.85
C ALA A 188 30.84 -8.22 -2.84
N VAL A 189 29.60 -8.33 -3.37
CA VAL A 189 29.21 -9.39 -4.31
C VAL A 189 29.53 -9.02 -5.77
N PHE A 190 29.19 -7.80 -6.19
CA PHE A 190 29.17 -7.40 -7.60
C PHE A 190 30.34 -6.48 -8.01
N LYS A 191 31.21 -6.09 -7.07
CA LYS A 191 32.37 -5.19 -7.30
C LYS A 191 31.96 -3.85 -7.93
N VAL A 192 30.82 -3.31 -7.59
CA VAL A 192 30.31 -2.01 -8.04
C VAL A 192 30.61 -0.96 -6.99
N ASP A 193 31.09 0.21 -7.38
CA ASP A 193 31.30 1.34 -6.49
C ASP A 193 30.03 2.22 -6.42
N TYR A 194 29.74 2.71 -5.21
CA TYR A 194 28.63 3.60 -4.93
C TYR A 194 29.11 4.93 -4.37
N ASP A 195 28.49 6.03 -4.79
CA ASP A 195 28.69 7.32 -4.15
C ASP A 195 27.92 7.34 -2.82
N THR A 196 28.66 7.46 -1.72
CA THR A 196 28.13 7.51 -0.34
C THR A 196 28.37 8.86 0.33
N ALA A 197 28.54 9.94 -0.46
CA ALA A 197 28.97 11.26 0.04
C ALA A 197 28.22 11.74 1.28
N LEU A 198 26.88 11.66 1.30
CA LEU A 198 26.07 12.07 2.46
C LEU A 198 26.25 11.14 3.67
N LEU A 199 26.62 9.87 3.45
CA LEU A 199 26.80 8.90 4.54
C LEU A 199 27.91 9.32 5.49
N LYS A 200 29.03 9.82 4.98
CA LYS A 200 30.16 10.26 5.82
C LYS A 200 29.74 11.38 6.73
N ILE A 201 29.03 12.39 6.23
CA ILE A 201 28.52 13.52 7.00
C ILE A 201 27.59 13.05 8.11
N LEU A 202 26.68 12.11 7.79
CA LEU A 202 25.75 11.56 8.76
C LEU A 202 26.43 10.73 9.85
N LEU A 203 27.44 9.91 9.48
CA LEU A 203 28.21 9.14 10.45
C LEU A 203 29.00 10.06 11.38
N ASP A 204 29.65 11.09 10.86
CA ASP A 204 30.38 12.08 11.66
C ASP A 204 29.43 12.79 12.63
N HIS A 205 28.22 13.12 12.19
CA HIS A 205 27.18 13.72 13.05
C HIS A 205 26.74 12.77 14.17
N VAL A 206 26.39 11.51 13.83
CA VAL A 206 25.92 10.52 14.81
C VAL A 206 27.00 10.22 15.85
N LEU A 207 28.27 10.07 15.43
CA LEU A 207 29.39 9.78 16.34
C LEU A 207 29.81 10.95 17.23
N GLN A 208 29.39 12.18 16.89
CA GLN A 208 29.65 13.37 17.72
C GLN A 208 28.51 13.70 18.71
N THR A 209 27.35 13.03 18.57
CA THR A 209 26.15 13.34 19.35
C THR A 209 25.98 12.40 20.55
N ASP A 210 26.89 11.43 20.74
CA ASP A 210 27.06 10.64 21.96
C ASP A 210 27.89 11.46 22.98
#